data_61846319e27e003969f668e0b7cb0a8b
#
_entry.id   61846319e27e003969f668e0b7cb0a8b
#
_cell.length_a   1.000
_cell.length_b   1.000
_cell.length_c   1.000
_cell.angle_alpha   90.00
_cell.angle_beta   90.00
_cell.angle_gamma   90.00
#
_symmetry.space_group_name_H-M   'P 1'
#
loop_
_entity.id
_entity.type
_entity.pdbx_description
1 polymer ?
#
loop_
_entity_poly.entity_id
_entity_poly.type
_entity_poly.pdbx_seq_one_letter_code
_entity_poly.pdbx_strand_id
1 'polypeptide(L)'
;MATNKLDDLQRRLIAFFKQNTNQEGLTLREIANEVWATHPQTVLNKLNQLVLKGYFIKDDHGYRPIREEVWKRNDDIIQLPIYGFAQCGNKGKEIIDEYSQEKIPVTIAFIGTSDIENCFFVRAKGNSMEPKIQDGDLVLIRQQPSYDESDFVFVVHNQLPKLKKIIKQDNKLMLESINRFFDKVEISPYDETKVIGVVKKIIKNM
;
A
#
# COMPACT_ATOMS: atom_id res chain seq x y z
N MET A 1 -16.87 -2.87 10.27
CA MET A 1 -16.57 -1.58 9.61
C MET A 1 -16.11 -0.62 10.70
N ALA A 2 -14.81 -0.40 10.84
CA ALA A 2 -14.29 0.58 11.79
C ALA A 2 -14.56 1.97 11.22
N THR A 3 -15.39 2.75 11.88
CA THR A 3 -15.70 4.12 11.51
C THR A 3 -14.41 4.95 11.53
N ASN A 4 -14.05 5.52 10.38
CA ASN A 4 -12.88 6.41 10.21
C ASN A 4 -13.10 7.78 10.91
N LYS A 5 -13.98 7.81 11.91
CA LYS A 5 -14.36 9.02 12.63
C LYS A 5 -13.23 9.38 13.59
N LEU A 6 -12.71 10.60 13.46
CA LEU A 6 -11.75 11.17 14.39
C LEU A 6 -12.45 11.45 15.72
N ASP A 7 -11.83 11.04 16.83
CA ASP A 7 -12.28 11.45 18.16
C ASP A 7 -11.85 12.91 18.46
N ASP A 8 -12.35 13.42 19.57
CA ASP A 8 -12.16 14.84 19.94
C ASP A 8 -10.68 15.18 20.17
N LEU A 9 -9.92 14.30 20.84
CA LEU A 9 -8.49 14.52 21.05
C LEU A 9 -7.69 14.44 19.73
N GLN A 10 -8.05 13.54 18.83
CA GLN A 10 -7.44 13.47 17.51
C GLN A 10 -7.66 14.76 16.70
N ARG A 11 -8.87 15.37 16.78
CA ARG A 11 -9.16 16.66 16.13
C ARG A 11 -8.34 17.79 16.73
N ARG A 12 -8.22 17.84 18.06
CA ARG A 12 -7.39 18.86 18.74
C ARG A 12 -5.92 18.72 18.40
N LEU A 13 -5.38 17.52 18.35
CA LEU A 13 -4.01 17.26 17.90
C LEU A 13 -3.78 17.77 16.47
N ILE A 14 -4.69 17.46 15.58
CA ILE A 14 -4.64 17.96 14.20
C ILE A 14 -4.64 19.49 14.15
N ALA A 15 -5.56 20.13 14.89
CA ALA A 15 -5.66 21.59 14.92
C ALA A 15 -4.39 22.23 15.51
N PHE A 16 -3.85 21.67 16.59
CA PHE A 16 -2.60 22.13 17.21
C PHE A 16 -1.43 22.09 16.22
N PHE A 17 -1.24 20.96 15.55
CA PHE A 17 -0.16 20.81 14.59
C PHE A 17 -0.33 21.63 13.30
N LYS A 18 -1.55 22.02 12.94
CA LYS A 18 -1.83 22.95 11.85
C LYS A 18 -1.42 24.40 12.18
N GLN A 19 -1.63 24.82 13.41
CA GLN A 19 -1.35 26.20 13.85
C GLN A 19 0.15 26.39 14.15
N ASN A 20 0.86 25.33 14.47
CA ASN A 20 2.25 25.36 14.89
C ASN A 20 3.13 24.61 13.88
N THR A 21 3.55 25.28 12.81
CA THR A 21 4.34 24.67 11.73
C THR A 21 5.83 24.44 12.06
N ASN A 22 6.35 25.05 13.13
CA ASN A 22 7.75 24.94 13.58
C ASN A 22 7.81 24.21 14.93
N GLN A 23 7.77 22.86 14.90
CA GLN A 23 7.67 22.05 16.12
C GLN A 23 8.90 21.18 16.39
N GLU A 24 10.06 21.56 15.87
CA GLU A 24 11.30 20.93 16.26
C GLU A 24 11.54 21.16 17.75
N GLY A 25 11.44 20.07 18.55
CA GLY A 25 11.78 20.08 19.96
C GLY A 25 10.63 20.04 20.97
N LEU A 26 9.35 20.06 20.55
CA LEU A 26 8.24 19.93 21.50
C LEU A 26 8.18 18.50 22.10
N THR A 27 8.16 18.44 23.42
CA THR A 27 7.96 17.19 24.15
C THR A 27 6.48 16.74 24.13
N LEU A 28 6.22 15.44 24.26
CA LEU A 28 4.85 14.92 24.39
C LEU A 28 4.09 15.55 25.56
N ARG A 29 4.79 16.03 26.60
CA ARG A 29 4.20 16.67 27.76
C ARG A 29 3.69 18.07 27.44
N GLU A 30 4.45 18.82 26.67
CA GLU A 30 4.04 20.15 26.17
C GLU A 30 2.84 20.02 25.24
N ILE A 31 2.91 19.09 24.28
CA ILE A 31 1.78 18.83 23.39
C ILE A 31 0.53 18.42 24.21
N ALA A 32 0.67 17.57 25.23
CA ALA A 32 -0.45 17.15 26.07
C ALA A 32 -1.13 18.34 26.77
N ASN A 33 -0.35 19.28 27.28
CA ASN A 33 -0.87 20.50 27.92
C ASN A 33 -1.67 21.34 26.93
N GLU A 34 -1.12 21.57 25.73
CA GLU A 34 -1.74 22.39 24.69
C GLU A 34 -3.05 21.80 24.14
N VAL A 35 -3.11 20.48 24.02
CA VAL A 35 -4.33 19.80 23.54
C VAL A 35 -5.24 19.33 24.68
N TRP A 36 -4.94 19.75 25.91
CA TRP A 36 -5.70 19.40 27.13
C TRP A 36 -5.90 17.89 27.28
N ALA A 37 -4.83 17.13 27.05
CA ALA A 37 -4.82 15.71 27.29
C ALA A 37 -4.37 15.37 28.72
N THR A 38 -4.98 14.39 29.32
CA THR A 38 -4.74 14.00 30.71
C THR A 38 -3.33 13.47 30.95
N HIS A 39 -2.76 12.77 29.94
CA HIS A 39 -1.44 12.16 30.03
C HIS A 39 -0.69 12.19 28.70
N PRO A 40 0.66 12.38 28.72
CA PRO A 40 1.48 12.33 27.49
C PRO A 40 1.36 11.01 26.73
N GLN A 41 1.19 9.88 27.43
CA GLN A 41 1.01 8.57 26.81
C GLN A 41 -0.26 8.50 25.95
N THR A 42 -1.32 9.19 26.37
CA THR A 42 -2.56 9.29 25.57
C THR A 42 -2.32 10.01 24.26
N VAL A 43 -1.53 11.10 24.31
CA VAL A 43 -1.11 11.85 23.09
C VAL A 43 -0.34 10.95 22.15
N LEU A 44 0.66 10.23 22.67
CA LEU A 44 1.46 9.29 21.87
C LEU A 44 0.61 8.24 21.17
N ASN A 45 -0.33 7.63 21.91
CA ASN A 45 -1.22 6.63 21.35
C ASN A 45 -2.12 7.22 20.25
N LYS A 46 -2.62 8.45 20.46
CA LYS A 46 -3.46 9.12 19.44
C LYS A 46 -2.67 9.57 18.21
N LEU A 47 -1.43 10.03 18.39
CA LEU A 47 -0.54 10.33 17.27
C LEU A 47 -0.23 9.07 16.45
N ASN A 48 0.09 7.95 17.10
CA ASN A 48 0.27 6.67 16.40
C ASN A 48 -0.99 6.25 15.62
N GLN A 49 -2.18 6.43 16.20
CA GLN A 49 -3.43 6.18 15.49
C GLN A 49 -3.62 7.13 14.29
N LEU A 50 -3.22 8.39 14.43
CA LEU A 50 -3.27 9.36 13.33
C LEU A 50 -2.27 9.02 12.22
N VAL A 51 -1.10 8.49 12.55
CA VAL A 51 -0.17 7.92 11.56
C VAL A 51 -0.81 6.75 10.81
N LEU A 52 -1.42 5.80 11.53
CA LEU A 52 -2.13 4.67 10.92
C LEU A 52 -3.32 5.11 10.05
N LYS A 53 -3.97 6.21 10.42
CA LYS A 53 -5.08 6.81 9.65
C LYS A 53 -4.59 7.69 8.49
N GLY A 54 -3.27 7.87 8.31
CA GLY A 54 -2.68 8.67 7.24
C GLY A 54 -2.75 10.19 7.45
N TYR A 55 -2.94 10.64 8.68
CA TYR A 55 -2.97 12.07 9.01
C TYR A 55 -1.61 12.62 9.43
N PHE A 56 -0.70 11.76 9.87
CA PHE A 56 0.64 12.14 10.31
C PHE A 56 1.67 11.17 9.74
N ILE A 57 2.89 11.63 9.61
CA ILE A 57 4.09 10.81 9.45
C ILE A 57 4.89 10.84 10.75
N LYS A 58 5.61 9.75 11.01
CA LYS A 58 6.59 9.67 12.08
C LYS A 58 7.94 9.39 11.45
N ASP A 59 8.91 10.25 11.73
CA ASP A 59 10.31 10.10 11.31
C ASP A 59 11.26 10.38 12.47
N ASP A 60 12.55 10.51 12.18
CA ASP A 60 13.60 10.77 13.18
C ASP A 60 13.44 12.15 13.86
N HIS A 61 12.67 13.07 13.28
CA HIS A 61 12.34 14.39 13.82
C HIS A 61 11.01 14.39 14.59
N GLY A 62 10.34 13.24 14.73
CA GLY A 62 9.10 13.12 15.51
C GLY A 62 7.84 12.98 14.64
N TYR A 63 6.71 13.49 15.16
CA TYR A 63 5.42 13.43 14.48
C TYR A 63 5.18 14.73 13.71
N ARG A 64 4.93 14.63 12.40
CA ARG A 64 4.59 15.77 11.55
C ARG A 64 3.26 15.53 10.85
N PRO A 65 2.38 16.55 10.77
CA PRO A 65 1.20 16.44 9.95
C PRO A 65 1.61 16.32 8.48
N ILE A 66 0.94 15.47 7.78
CA ILE A 66 1.04 15.46 6.32
C ILE A 66 0.50 16.82 5.85
N ARG A 67 1.24 17.56 5.03
CA ARG A 67 0.99 18.99 4.67
C ARG A 67 -0.48 19.26 4.32
N GLU A 68 -0.91 20.53 4.49
CA GLU A 68 -2.30 20.98 4.31
C GLU A 68 -2.95 20.61 2.97
N GLU A 69 -2.17 20.46 1.93
CA GLU A 69 -2.57 19.91 0.64
C GLU A 69 -3.11 18.49 0.74
N VAL A 70 -2.65 17.71 1.73
CA VAL A 70 -3.14 16.36 2.00
C VAL A 70 -4.43 16.36 2.84
N TRP A 71 -4.65 17.40 3.66
CA TRP A 71 -5.90 17.56 4.44
C TRP A 71 -7.10 17.96 3.57
N LYS A 72 -6.85 18.73 2.53
CA LYS A 72 -7.83 18.98 1.46
C LYS A 72 -8.02 17.74 0.58
N ARG A 73 -7.12 16.78 0.68
CA ARG A 73 -7.00 15.59 -0.17
C ARG A 73 -7.79 14.37 0.29
N ASN A 74 -8.65 14.44 1.31
CA ASN A 74 -9.60 13.35 1.55
C ASN A 74 -10.58 13.13 0.38
N ASP A 75 -10.66 14.10 -0.55
CA ASP A 75 -11.40 14.02 -1.80
C ASP A 75 -10.50 14.14 -3.05
N ASP A 76 -9.17 14.24 -2.89
CA ASP A 76 -8.28 14.38 -4.04
C ASP A 76 -8.25 13.07 -4.83
N ILE A 77 -8.83 13.14 -5.98
CA ILE A 77 -8.78 12.11 -7.00
C ILE A 77 -7.37 12.15 -7.60
N ILE A 78 -6.61 11.10 -7.38
CA ILE A 78 -5.32 10.88 -8.03
C ILE A 78 -5.49 9.90 -9.18
N GLN A 79 -4.63 10.02 -10.17
CA GLN A 79 -4.64 9.15 -11.35
C GLN A 79 -3.57 8.07 -11.17
N LEU A 80 -3.98 6.82 -10.88
CA LEU A 80 -3.06 5.70 -10.84
C LEU A 80 -3.02 4.98 -12.21
N PRO A 81 -1.81 4.63 -12.68
CA PRO A 81 -1.67 3.91 -13.94
C PRO A 81 -2.20 2.48 -13.82
N ILE A 82 -2.75 1.96 -14.92
CA ILE A 82 -3.06 0.55 -15.08
C ILE A 82 -2.01 -0.04 -16.01
N TYR A 83 -1.27 -1.02 -15.51
CA TYR A 83 -0.37 -1.80 -16.34
C TYR A 83 -1.10 -3.04 -16.86
N GLY A 84 -1.11 -3.21 -18.17
CA GLY A 84 -1.57 -4.44 -18.81
C GLY A 84 -0.56 -5.57 -18.59
N PHE A 85 -0.98 -6.82 -18.81
CA PHE A 85 -0.05 -7.95 -18.97
C PHE A 85 0.63 -7.86 -20.35
N ALA A 86 1.41 -6.81 -20.62
CA ALA A 86 2.27 -6.80 -21.78
C ALA A 86 3.46 -7.74 -21.53
N GLN A 87 3.87 -8.44 -22.57
CA GLN A 87 5.03 -9.33 -22.51
C GLN A 87 6.23 -8.55 -21.99
N CYS A 88 6.79 -9.02 -20.89
CA CYS A 88 7.93 -8.38 -20.26
C CYS A 88 9.16 -8.50 -21.16
N GLY A 89 9.57 -7.39 -21.74
CA GLY A 89 10.87 -7.28 -22.40
C GLY A 89 12.02 -7.36 -21.39
N ASN A 90 13.24 -7.52 -21.90
CA ASN A 90 14.47 -7.89 -21.18
C ASN A 90 14.99 -6.95 -20.07
N LYS A 91 14.22 -5.94 -19.63
CA LYS A 91 14.68 -5.00 -18.61
C LYS A 91 13.55 -4.72 -17.61
N GLY A 92 13.69 -5.26 -16.39
CA GLY A 92 12.70 -5.20 -15.32
C GLY A 92 12.28 -3.81 -14.82
N LYS A 93 12.82 -2.73 -15.40
CA LYS A 93 12.42 -1.35 -15.19
C LYS A 93 11.49 -0.83 -16.30
N GLU A 94 11.57 -1.41 -17.48
CA GLU A 94 10.81 -1.01 -18.67
C GLU A 94 9.39 -1.57 -18.71
N ILE A 95 9.09 -2.58 -17.88
CA ILE A 95 7.73 -3.17 -17.77
C ILE A 95 6.71 -2.15 -17.25
N ILE A 96 7.17 -1.17 -16.51
CA ILE A 96 6.32 -0.19 -15.83
C ILE A 96 6.09 1.07 -16.67
N ASP A 97 7.03 1.41 -17.59
CA ASP A 97 7.02 2.72 -18.25
C ASP A 97 6.34 2.74 -19.64
N GLU A 98 6.24 1.62 -20.34
CA GLU A 98 5.93 1.68 -21.77
C GLU A 98 4.44 1.56 -22.16
N TYR A 99 3.51 1.17 -21.25
CA TYR A 99 2.13 0.83 -21.65
C TYR A 99 0.99 1.42 -20.80
N SER A 100 1.25 2.35 -19.91
CA SER A 100 0.18 2.93 -19.08
C SER A 100 -0.46 4.18 -19.69
N GLN A 101 -1.14 4.05 -20.81
CA GLN A 101 -2.02 5.13 -21.29
C GLN A 101 -3.32 5.21 -20.47
N GLU A 102 -3.75 4.12 -19.88
CA GLU A 102 -4.96 4.05 -19.06
C GLU A 102 -4.65 4.37 -17.60
N LYS A 103 -5.39 5.34 -17.04
CA LYS A 103 -5.28 5.71 -15.61
C LYS A 103 -6.65 5.66 -14.98
N ILE A 104 -6.70 5.23 -13.72
CA ILE A 104 -7.94 5.21 -12.94
C ILE A 104 -7.90 6.32 -11.90
N PRO A 105 -8.95 7.15 -11.84
CA PRO A 105 -9.14 8.10 -10.76
C PRO A 105 -9.48 7.34 -9.46
N VAL A 106 -8.69 7.53 -8.42
CA VAL A 106 -8.92 6.94 -7.09
C VAL A 106 -8.68 7.96 -5.99
N THR A 107 -9.36 7.83 -4.87
CA THR A 107 -9.08 8.66 -3.71
C THR A 107 -7.94 8.08 -2.88
N ILE A 108 -7.18 8.94 -2.19
CA ILE A 108 -6.13 8.50 -1.27
C ILE A 108 -6.71 7.60 -0.17
N ALA A 109 -7.90 7.94 0.32
CA ALA A 109 -8.62 7.12 1.31
C ALA A 109 -8.89 5.70 0.80
N PHE A 110 -9.14 5.54 -0.51
CA PHE A 110 -9.28 4.23 -1.13
C PHE A 110 -7.98 3.43 -1.10
N ILE A 111 -6.84 4.07 -1.40
CA ILE A 111 -5.53 3.38 -1.44
C ILE A 111 -5.15 2.89 -0.04
N GLY A 112 -5.42 3.69 1.00
CA GLY A 112 -5.15 3.35 2.41
C GLY A 112 -3.66 3.40 2.79
N THR A 113 -2.84 4.07 1.98
CA THR A 113 -1.42 4.31 2.24
C THR A 113 -1.03 5.71 1.77
N SER A 114 -0.05 6.32 2.43
CA SER A 114 0.58 7.57 1.99
C SER A 114 1.61 7.37 0.86
N ASP A 115 2.01 6.13 0.63
CA ASP A 115 3.01 5.75 -0.37
C ASP A 115 2.36 5.55 -1.76
N ILE A 116 1.75 6.63 -2.25
CA ILE A 116 0.92 6.65 -3.46
C ILE A 116 1.78 6.48 -4.72
N GLU A 117 2.97 7.08 -4.72
CA GLU A 117 3.88 7.08 -5.87
C GLU A 117 4.36 5.66 -6.24
N ASN A 118 4.34 4.76 -5.27
CA ASN A 118 4.68 3.36 -5.44
C ASN A 118 3.45 2.46 -5.65
N CYS A 119 2.28 3.03 -5.95
CA CYS A 119 1.05 2.28 -6.20
C CYS A 119 0.66 2.31 -7.67
N PHE A 120 0.20 1.18 -8.17
CA PHE A 120 -0.32 1.03 -9.53
C PHE A 120 -1.36 -0.09 -9.59
N PHE A 121 -2.14 -0.11 -10.65
CA PHE A 121 -3.05 -1.20 -10.92
C PHE A 121 -2.49 -2.18 -11.95
N VAL A 122 -2.88 -3.43 -11.81
CA VAL A 122 -2.76 -4.43 -12.87
C VAL A 122 -4.13 -5.04 -13.15
N ARG A 123 -4.44 -5.34 -14.41
CA ARG A 123 -5.63 -6.10 -14.77
C ARG A 123 -5.29 -7.58 -14.68
N ALA A 124 -5.99 -8.30 -13.80
CA ALA A 124 -5.81 -9.75 -13.65
C ALA A 124 -6.19 -10.47 -14.94
N LYS A 125 -5.43 -11.49 -15.30
CA LYS A 125 -5.71 -12.35 -16.45
C LYS A 125 -5.63 -13.82 -16.05
N GLY A 126 -6.66 -14.56 -16.43
CA GLY A 126 -6.77 -15.99 -16.15
C GLY A 126 -7.37 -16.27 -14.76
N ASN A 127 -7.46 -17.54 -14.42
CA ASN A 127 -8.21 -18.04 -13.27
C ASN A 127 -7.33 -18.67 -12.17
N SER A 128 -6.01 -18.51 -12.25
CA SER A 128 -5.09 -19.16 -11.29
C SER A 128 -5.24 -18.66 -9.85
N MET A 129 -5.80 -17.45 -9.65
CA MET A 129 -6.01 -16.84 -8.34
C MET A 129 -7.48 -16.85 -7.89
N GLU A 130 -8.34 -17.54 -8.61
CA GLU A 130 -9.73 -17.74 -8.19
C GLU A 130 -9.84 -18.58 -6.90
N PRO A 131 -10.87 -18.32 -6.11
CA PRO A 131 -11.94 -17.34 -6.29
C PRO A 131 -11.58 -15.92 -5.81
N LYS A 132 -10.40 -15.69 -5.28
CA LYS A 132 -10.00 -14.40 -4.67
C LYS A 132 -9.83 -13.31 -5.72
N ILE A 133 -9.10 -13.59 -6.80
CA ILE A 133 -8.88 -12.69 -7.92
C ILE A 133 -9.38 -13.42 -9.17
N GLN A 134 -10.28 -12.78 -9.90
CA GLN A 134 -10.91 -13.31 -11.11
C GLN A 134 -10.33 -12.63 -12.35
N ASP A 135 -10.55 -13.24 -13.50
CA ASP A 135 -10.18 -12.64 -14.78
C ASP A 135 -10.85 -11.27 -14.97
N GLY A 136 -10.07 -10.28 -15.39
CA GLY A 136 -10.55 -8.91 -15.56
C GLY A 136 -10.56 -8.04 -14.30
N ASP A 137 -10.41 -8.60 -13.08
CA ASP A 137 -10.32 -7.82 -11.86
C ASP A 137 -9.17 -6.79 -11.93
N LEU A 138 -9.37 -5.61 -11.33
CA LEU A 138 -8.31 -4.63 -11.15
C LEU A 138 -7.68 -4.82 -9.77
N VAL A 139 -6.37 -5.03 -9.77
CA VAL A 139 -5.60 -5.34 -8.57
C VAL A 139 -4.65 -4.19 -8.27
N LEU A 140 -4.83 -3.55 -7.12
CA LEU A 140 -3.94 -2.51 -6.63
C LEU A 140 -2.68 -3.15 -6.06
N ILE A 141 -1.55 -2.82 -6.63
CA ILE A 141 -0.21 -3.26 -6.21
C ILE A 141 0.49 -2.10 -5.53
N ARG A 142 1.11 -2.35 -4.38
CA ARG A 142 2.14 -1.47 -3.82
C ARG A 142 3.50 -2.05 -4.14
N GLN A 143 4.33 -1.28 -4.84
CA GLN A 143 5.69 -1.67 -5.20
C GLN A 143 6.55 -1.77 -3.94
N GLN A 144 7.00 -2.97 -3.65
CA GLN A 144 7.91 -3.27 -2.55
C GLN A 144 8.54 -4.65 -2.77
N PRO A 145 9.82 -4.85 -2.39
CA PRO A 145 10.47 -6.16 -2.52
C PRO A 145 10.12 -7.11 -1.38
N SER A 146 9.71 -6.58 -0.21
CA SER A 146 9.37 -7.36 0.97
C SER A 146 7.90 -7.78 0.95
N TYR A 147 7.63 -9.00 1.38
CA TYR A 147 6.29 -9.58 1.48
C TYR A 147 6.22 -10.58 2.63
N ASP A 148 5.02 -10.85 3.13
CA ASP A 148 4.73 -11.91 4.08
C ASP A 148 4.16 -13.14 3.36
N GLU A 149 4.27 -14.34 3.94
CA GLU A 149 3.76 -15.58 3.34
C GLU A 149 2.23 -15.56 3.10
N SER A 150 1.50 -14.71 3.83
CA SER A 150 0.06 -14.49 3.64
C SER A 150 -0.26 -13.60 2.46
N ASP A 151 0.69 -12.81 1.98
CA ASP A 151 0.47 -11.83 0.93
C ASP A 151 0.26 -12.47 -0.45
N PHE A 152 -0.58 -11.83 -1.26
CA PHE A 152 -0.56 -12.01 -2.69
C PHE A 152 0.47 -11.06 -3.28
N VAL A 153 1.36 -11.59 -4.11
CA VAL A 153 2.44 -10.83 -4.73
C VAL A 153 2.25 -10.73 -6.23
N PHE A 154 2.65 -9.59 -6.77
CA PHE A 154 2.88 -9.41 -8.19
C PHE A 154 4.37 -9.68 -8.45
N VAL A 155 4.65 -10.73 -9.18
CA VAL A 155 5.99 -11.25 -9.41
C VAL A 155 6.23 -11.41 -10.91
N VAL A 156 7.45 -11.12 -11.35
CA VAL A 156 7.94 -11.53 -12.67
C VAL A 156 8.79 -12.76 -12.48
N HIS A 157 8.40 -13.85 -13.12
CA HIS A 157 9.10 -15.14 -13.05
C HIS A 157 9.36 -15.62 -14.48
N ASN A 158 10.64 -15.76 -14.81
CA ASN A 158 11.10 -16.10 -16.17
C ASN A 158 10.46 -15.20 -17.22
N GLN A 159 10.55 -13.89 -17.00
CA GLN A 159 10.02 -12.81 -17.85
C GLN A 159 8.47 -12.76 -17.94
N LEU A 160 7.75 -13.60 -17.22
CA LEU A 160 6.30 -13.61 -17.22
C LEU A 160 5.74 -13.00 -15.93
N PRO A 161 4.89 -11.96 -16.03
CA PRO A 161 4.22 -11.39 -14.85
C PRO A 161 3.15 -12.35 -14.35
N LYS A 162 3.09 -12.53 -13.03
CA LYS A 162 2.15 -13.44 -12.35
C LYS A 162 1.65 -12.82 -11.05
N LEU A 163 0.38 -13.08 -10.73
CA LEU A 163 -0.16 -12.92 -9.39
C LEU A 163 -0.12 -14.29 -8.70
N LYS A 164 0.58 -14.39 -7.58
CA LYS A 164 0.78 -15.65 -6.84
C LYS A 164 0.93 -15.39 -5.35
N LYS A 165 0.99 -16.46 -4.56
CA LYS A 165 1.64 -16.47 -3.26
C LYS A 165 3.05 -17.00 -3.40
N ILE A 166 3.96 -16.54 -2.54
CA ILE A 166 5.26 -17.17 -2.36
C ILE A 166 5.24 -17.86 -1.01
N ILE A 167 5.37 -19.16 -1.02
CA ILE A 167 5.42 -19.99 0.19
C ILE A 167 6.73 -20.73 0.29
N LYS A 168 7.11 -21.12 1.50
CA LYS A 168 8.24 -22.01 1.74
C LYS A 168 7.70 -23.41 2.03
N GLN A 169 8.09 -24.38 1.21
CA GLN A 169 7.74 -25.80 1.39
C GLN A 169 8.99 -26.64 1.19
N ASP A 170 9.28 -27.57 2.11
CA ASP A 170 10.45 -28.46 2.06
C ASP A 170 11.76 -27.74 1.80
N ASN A 171 11.95 -26.60 2.46
CA ASN A 171 13.10 -25.69 2.33
C ASN A 171 13.26 -25.05 0.92
N LYS A 172 12.24 -25.12 0.06
CA LYS A 172 12.18 -24.54 -1.27
C LYS A 172 11.16 -23.42 -1.29
N LEU A 173 11.40 -22.40 -2.12
CA LEU A 173 10.41 -21.37 -2.42
C LEU A 173 9.52 -21.82 -3.58
N MET A 174 8.23 -21.65 -3.40
CA MET A 174 7.23 -22.06 -4.39
C MET A 174 6.32 -20.89 -4.73
N LEU A 175 5.98 -20.72 -6.01
CA LEU A 175 4.86 -19.90 -6.45
C LEU A 175 3.58 -20.72 -6.34
N GLU A 176 2.67 -20.30 -5.48
CA GLU A 176 1.40 -20.97 -5.25
C GLU A 176 0.23 -20.18 -5.84
N SER A 177 -0.64 -20.88 -6.55
CA SER A 177 -1.95 -20.40 -7.00
C SER A 177 -2.98 -20.59 -5.90
N ILE A 178 -4.01 -19.72 -5.81
CA ILE A 178 -5.16 -19.95 -4.93
C ILE A 178 -6.04 -21.06 -5.52
N ASN A 179 -6.19 -21.06 -6.83
CA ASN A 179 -6.94 -22.10 -7.53
C ASN A 179 -6.14 -23.42 -7.52
N ARG A 180 -6.69 -24.42 -6.84
CA ARG A 180 -6.06 -25.73 -6.62
C ARG A 180 -5.89 -26.58 -7.90
N PHE A 181 -6.48 -26.17 -9.01
CA PHE A 181 -6.27 -26.81 -10.30
C PHE A 181 -4.93 -26.45 -10.95
N PHE A 182 -4.18 -25.53 -10.34
CA PHE A 182 -2.85 -25.13 -10.81
C PHE A 182 -1.79 -25.66 -9.86
N ASP A 183 -0.81 -26.34 -10.42
CA ASP A 183 0.34 -26.83 -9.66
C ASP A 183 1.18 -25.69 -9.09
N LYS A 184 1.84 -25.97 -7.97
CA LYS A 184 2.86 -25.10 -7.42
C LYS A 184 4.10 -25.15 -8.30
N VAL A 185 4.72 -23.99 -8.52
CA VAL A 185 5.94 -23.89 -9.32
C VAL A 185 7.11 -23.62 -8.38
N GLU A 186 8.11 -24.49 -8.36
CA GLU A 186 9.34 -24.27 -7.61
C GLU A 186 10.10 -23.06 -8.20
N ILE A 187 10.59 -22.20 -7.32
CA ILE A 187 11.53 -21.13 -7.71
C ILE A 187 12.93 -21.70 -7.58
N SER A 188 13.50 -22.09 -8.72
CA SER A 188 14.88 -22.59 -8.80
C SER A 188 15.87 -21.44 -8.65
N PRO A 189 17.11 -21.71 -8.14
CA PRO A 189 18.18 -20.71 -8.15
C PRO A 189 18.58 -20.21 -9.54
N TYR A 190 18.18 -20.92 -10.59
CA TYR A 190 18.44 -20.53 -11.98
C TYR A 190 17.32 -19.72 -12.62
N ASP A 191 16.19 -19.56 -11.91
CA ASP A 191 15.05 -18.80 -12.40
C ASP A 191 15.24 -17.30 -12.15
N GLU A 192 14.91 -16.51 -13.15
CA GLU A 192 14.79 -15.06 -12.98
C GLU A 192 13.46 -14.76 -12.29
N THR A 193 13.50 -14.61 -10.96
CA THR A 193 12.29 -14.28 -10.18
C THR A 193 12.47 -12.96 -9.44
N LYS A 194 11.58 -12.02 -9.70
CA LYS A 194 11.58 -10.70 -9.06
C LYS A 194 10.20 -10.37 -8.52
N VAL A 195 10.11 -10.13 -7.21
CA VAL A 195 8.90 -9.57 -6.60
C VAL A 195 8.86 -8.08 -6.93
N ILE A 196 7.80 -7.66 -7.58
CA ILE A 196 7.56 -6.27 -7.94
C ILE A 196 6.80 -5.57 -6.83
N GLY A 197 5.81 -6.24 -6.23
CA GLY A 197 5.04 -5.65 -5.15
C GLY A 197 3.98 -6.59 -4.58
N VAL A 198 3.25 -6.06 -3.62
CA VAL A 198 2.23 -6.76 -2.83
C VAL A 198 0.85 -6.23 -3.19
N VAL A 199 -0.11 -7.14 -3.31
CA VAL A 199 -1.53 -6.81 -3.53
C VAL A 199 -2.10 -6.13 -2.29
N LYS A 200 -2.65 -4.94 -2.46
CA LYS A 200 -3.30 -4.19 -1.39
C LYS A 200 -4.82 -4.22 -1.47
N LYS A 201 -5.36 -4.17 -2.68
CA LYS A 201 -6.82 -4.22 -2.91
C LYS A 201 -7.16 -4.91 -4.22
N ILE A 202 -8.37 -5.41 -4.29
CA ILE A 202 -8.94 -6.03 -5.48
C ILE A 202 -10.28 -5.34 -5.76
N ILE A 203 -10.43 -4.79 -6.96
CA ILE A 203 -11.68 -4.23 -7.46
C ILE A 203 -12.25 -5.28 -8.41
N LYS A 204 -13.42 -5.79 -8.07
CA LYS A 204 -14.10 -6.80 -8.88
C LYS A 204 -14.62 -6.20 -10.17
N ASN A 205 -14.36 -6.88 -11.26
CA ASN A 205 -15.04 -6.61 -12.52
C ASN A 205 -16.45 -7.21 -12.42
N MET A 206 -17.48 -6.40 -12.59
CA MET A 206 -18.88 -6.84 -12.58
C MET A 206 -19.31 -7.29 -13.97
#